data_527066cb326748616aec89f1d57542f1
#
_entry.id   527066cb326748616aec89f1d57542f1
#
_cell.length_a   1.000
_cell.length_b   1.000
_cell.length_c   1.000
_cell.angle_alpha   90.00
_cell.angle_beta   90.00
_cell.angle_gamma   90.00
#
_symmetry.space_group_name_H-M   'P 1'
#
loop_
_entity.id
_entity.type
_entity.pdbx_description
1 polymer ?
#
loop_
_entity_poly.entity_id
_entity_poly.type
_entity_poly.pdbx_seq_one_letter_code
_entity_poly.pdbx_strand_id
1 'polypeptide(L)'
;MNRCRPAAAMLTAPALALALALSLPLAGVAEGAVTASTADGFTLVIEVDVKAPPQLAYRELTVGPAAWWDPEHTYSGKAERLTLDARAGGCFCESMDGGASVSHGTVIYADPGQMLRLSTALGPLQEMAVVGTLSFAFAPREAGSHVTLTYRVFGAFTEDAVALSKLVDSVLTQQMGRFAAHVNGKD
;
A
#
# COMPACT_ATOMS: atom_id res chain seq x y z
N MET A 1 -61.48 -22.12 -62.50
CA MET A 1 -61.63 -22.29 -61.04
C MET A 1 -60.26 -22.49 -60.45
N ASN A 2 -59.55 -21.38 -60.11
CA ASN A 2 -58.22 -21.41 -59.54
C ASN A 2 -58.29 -21.06 -58.06
N ARG A 3 -57.88 -22.00 -57.20
CA ARG A 3 -57.77 -21.78 -55.74
C ARG A 3 -56.38 -21.28 -55.41
N CYS A 4 -56.26 -20.02 -54.96
CA CYS A 4 -55.05 -19.50 -54.34
C CYS A 4 -54.87 -20.12 -52.94
N ARG A 5 -53.67 -20.65 -52.63
CA ARG A 5 -53.22 -21.02 -51.31
C ARG A 5 -52.49 -19.82 -50.66
N PRO A 6 -52.71 -19.50 -49.38
CA PRO A 6 -51.90 -18.46 -48.72
C PRO A 6 -50.57 -19.06 -48.26
N ALA A 7 -49.48 -18.28 -48.46
CA ALA A 7 -48.15 -18.58 -47.95
C ALA A 7 -48.09 -18.26 -46.44
N ALA A 8 -47.62 -19.22 -45.65
CA ALA A 8 -47.29 -19.05 -44.25
C ALA A 8 -45.98 -18.29 -44.08
N ALA A 9 -46.04 -17.10 -43.48
CA ALA A 9 -44.83 -16.36 -43.09
C ALA A 9 -44.27 -16.93 -41.79
N MET A 10 -43.07 -17.51 -41.84
CA MET A 10 -42.31 -17.87 -40.65
C MET A 10 -41.70 -16.62 -40.02
N LEU A 11 -42.17 -16.25 -38.84
CA LEU A 11 -41.58 -15.24 -37.96
C LEU A 11 -40.36 -15.88 -37.27
N THR A 12 -39.15 -15.49 -37.67
CA THR A 12 -37.92 -15.80 -36.93
C THR A 12 -37.72 -14.79 -35.82
N ALA A 13 -37.83 -15.21 -34.56
CA ALA A 13 -37.53 -14.40 -33.40
C ALA A 13 -35.99 -14.26 -33.26
N PRO A 14 -35.44 -13.07 -33.01
CA PRO A 14 -34.01 -12.91 -32.71
C PRO A 14 -33.72 -13.41 -31.30
N ALA A 15 -32.83 -14.37 -31.16
CA ALA A 15 -32.25 -14.78 -29.89
C ALA A 15 -31.40 -13.63 -29.30
N LEU A 16 -31.88 -13.04 -28.23
CA LEU A 16 -31.15 -12.02 -27.46
C LEU A 16 -30.08 -12.74 -26.64
N ALA A 17 -28.81 -12.73 -27.13
CA ALA A 17 -27.66 -13.23 -26.39
C ALA A 17 -27.33 -12.25 -25.24
N LEU A 18 -27.68 -12.64 -24.01
CA LEU A 18 -27.31 -11.92 -22.79
C LEU A 18 -25.81 -12.16 -22.53
N ALA A 19 -24.96 -11.21 -22.92
CA ALA A 19 -23.54 -11.24 -22.58
C ALA A 19 -23.36 -10.96 -21.08
N LEU A 20 -23.11 -12.02 -20.31
CA LEU A 20 -22.73 -11.92 -18.90
C LEU A 20 -21.30 -11.35 -18.84
N ALA A 21 -21.18 -10.05 -18.58
CA ALA A 21 -19.87 -9.42 -18.34
C ALA A 21 -19.33 -9.94 -17.00
N LEU A 22 -18.38 -10.88 -17.07
CA LEU A 22 -17.63 -11.37 -15.94
C LEU A 22 -16.67 -10.25 -15.49
N SER A 23 -17.08 -9.42 -14.53
CA SER A 23 -16.20 -8.45 -13.88
C SER A 23 -15.21 -9.21 -13.00
N LEU A 24 -14.00 -9.48 -13.52
CA LEU A 24 -12.88 -9.91 -12.67
C LEU A 24 -12.57 -8.78 -11.68
N PRO A 25 -12.46 -9.09 -10.37
CA PRO A 25 -11.97 -8.11 -9.42
C PRO A 25 -10.51 -7.79 -9.79
N LEU A 26 -10.23 -6.53 -10.14
CA LEU A 26 -8.85 -6.06 -10.24
C LEU A 26 -8.23 -6.21 -8.85
N ALA A 27 -7.18 -7.03 -8.75
CA ALA A 27 -6.29 -7.02 -7.59
C ALA A 27 -5.80 -5.58 -7.43
N GLY A 28 -5.99 -5.00 -6.23
CA GLY A 28 -5.66 -3.62 -5.97
C GLY A 28 -4.20 -3.32 -6.31
N VAL A 29 -3.99 -2.53 -7.34
CA VAL A 29 -2.68 -2.00 -7.69
C VAL A 29 -2.38 -0.87 -6.71
N ALA A 30 -1.19 -0.86 -6.10
CA ALA A 30 -0.76 0.26 -5.31
C ALA A 30 -0.58 1.47 -6.23
N GLU A 31 -1.27 2.55 -5.94
CA GLU A 31 -1.14 3.81 -6.66
C GLU A 31 -0.46 4.83 -5.74
N GLY A 32 0.74 5.26 -6.12
CA GLY A 32 1.53 6.24 -5.39
C GLY A 32 1.57 7.57 -6.12
N ALA A 33 1.57 8.66 -5.37
CA ALA A 33 1.74 10.00 -5.91
C ALA A 33 2.51 10.92 -4.96
N VAL A 34 3.49 11.64 -5.51
CA VAL A 34 4.04 12.84 -4.88
C VAL A 34 2.99 13.95 -4.98
N THR A 35 2.31 14.26 -3.89
CA THR A 35 1.22 15.24 -3.86
C THR A 35 1.72 16.66 -3.62
N ALA A 36 2.90 16.82 -3.02
CA ALA A 36 3.60 18.09 -2.87
C ALA A 36 5.11 17.85 -2.80
N SER A 37 5.90 18.74 -3.40
CA SER A 37 7.36 18.72 -3.31
C SER A 37 7.93 20.12 -3.44
N THR A 38 8.88 20.47 -2.55
CA THR A 38 9.62 21.73 -2.50
C THR A 38 11.10 21.43 -2.24
N ALA A 39 11.95 22.44 -2.21
CA ALA A 39 13.36 22.28 -1.84
C ALA A 39 13.54 21.75 -0.40
N ASP A 40 12.58 22.03 0.49
CA ASP A 40 12.68 21.75 1.92
C ASP A 40 11.82 20.55 2.36
N GLY A 41 11.10 19.88 1.44
CA GLY A 41 10.25 18.76 1.82
C GLY A 41 9.31 18.26 0.74
N PHE A 42 8.65 17.13 1.06
CA PHE A 42 7.66 16.51 0.18
C PHE A 42 6.57 15.79 0.96
N THR A 43 5.46 15.54 0.28
CA THR A 43 4.37 14.68 0.75
C THR A 43 4.06 13.62 -0.31
N LEU A 44 4.00 12.37 0.14
CA LEU A 44 3.56 11.22 -0.67
C LEU A 44 2.23 10.71 -0.12
N VAL A 45 1.37 10.25 -1.01
CA VAL A 45 0.15 9.50 -0.68
C VAL A 45 0.13 8.24 -1.54
N ILE A 46 -0.02 7.09 -0.91
CA ILE A 46 -0.08 5.79 -1.58
C ILE A 46 -1.31 5.06 -1.06
N GLU A 47 -2.14 4.56 -1.95
CA GLU A 47 -3.39 3.91 -1.63
C GLU A 47 -3.40 2.48 -2.15
N VAL A 48 -3.91 1.55 -1.34
CA VAL A 48 -4.12 0.15 -1.73
C VAL A 48 -5.42 -0.38 -1.14
N ASP A 49 -6.06 -1.26 -1.88
CA ASP A 49 -7.22 -2.01 -1.42
C ASP A 49 -6.81 -3.43 -1.04
N VAL A 50 -7.26 -3.89 0.13
CA VAL A 50 -7.05 -5.25 0.60
C VAL A 50 -8.37 -5.92 0.98
N LYS A 51 -8.46 -7.24 0.79
CA LYS A 51 -9.68 -8.01 1.08
C LYS A 51 -9.96 -8.17 2.58
N ALA A 52 -8.95 -8.00 3.43
CA ALA A 52 -9.07 -8.14 4.87
C ALA A 52 -9.78 -6.92 5.51
N PRO A 53 -10.62 -7.12 6.55
CA PRO A 53 -11.19 -6.01 7.30
C PRO A 53 -10.10 -5.21 8.03
N PRO A 54 -10.36 -3.93 8.44
CA PRO A 54 -9.35 -3.02 8.97
C PRO A 54 -8.49 -3.58 10.10
N GLN A 55 -9.08 -4.29 11.07
CA GLN A 55 -8.34 -4.89 12.19
C GLN A 55 -7.36 -5.95 11.75
N LEU A 56 -7.74 -6.78 10.76
CA LEU A 56 -6.85 -7.80 10.22
C LEU A 56 -5.75 -7.17 9.36
N ALA A 57 -6.09 -6.20 8.50
CA ALA A 57 -5.11 -5.47 7.70
C ALA A 57 -4.07 -4.75 8.58
N TYR A 58 -4.51 -4.09 9.66
CA TYR A 58 -3.61 -3.48 10.64
C TYR A 58 -2.68 -4.51 11.30
N ARG A 59 -3.23 -5.66 11.72
CA ARG A 59 -2.43 -6.74 12.29
C ARG A 59 -1.38 -7.27 11.31
N GLU A 60 -1.76 -7.51 10.07
CA GLU A 60 -0.83 -7.99 9.03
C GLU A 60 0.27 -6.98 8.72
N LEU A 61 -0.04 -5.68 8.79
CA LEU A 61 0.97 -4.63 8.64
C LEU A 61 1.98 -4.63 9.81
N THR A 62 1.51 -4.87 11.04
CA THR A 62 2.29 -4.61 12.26
C THR A 62 2.99 -5.82 12.83
N VAL A 63 2.40 -7.04 12.76
CA VAL A 63 2.93 -8.23 13.42
C VAL A 63 4.13 -8.83 12.69
N GLY A 64 4.20 -8.65 11.38
CA GLY A 64 5.26 -9.27 10.60
C GLY A 64 5.69 -8.46 9.39
N PRO A 65 6.37 -7.30 9.55
CA PRO A 65 6.87 -6.54 8.41
C PRO A 65 7.76 -7.39 7.48
N ALA A 66 8.46 -8.38 8.01
CA ALA A 66 9.22 -9.36 7.25
C ALA A 66 8.42 -10.11 6.18
N ALA A 67 7.11 -10.24 6.35
CA ALA A 67 6.27 -11.00 5.43
C ALA A 67 5.95 -10.25 4.14
N TRP A 68 6.08 -8.93 4.15
CA TRP A 68 5.71 -8.09 3.00
C TRP A 68 6.79 -7.05 2.62
N TRP A 69 7.69 -6.66 3.54
CA TRP A 69 8.76 -5.73 3.23
C TRP A 69 9.80 -6.38 2.31
N ASP A 70 10.28 -5.65 1.32
CA ASP A 70 11.31 -6.13 0.42
C ASP A 70 12.68 -6.14 1.11
N PRO A 71 13.41 -7.28 1.15
CA PRO A 71 14.74 -7.34 1.74
C PRO A 71 15.76 -6.41 1.07
N GLU A 72 15.59 -6.06 -0.22
CA GLU A 72 16.46 -5.11 -0.91
C GLU A 72 16.39 -3.68 -0.33
N HIS A 73 15.32 -3.37 0.41
CA HIS A 73 15.10 -2.11 1.12
C HIS A 73 15.32 -2.25 2.63
N THR A 74 16.28 -3.07 3.03
CA THR A 74 16.75 -3.22 4.40
C THR A 74 18.26 -2.99 4.46
N TYR A 75 18.81 -2.62 5.61
CA TYR A 75 20.26 -2.46 5.81
C TYR A 75 20.98 -3.81 5.92
N SER A 76 20.30 -4.82 6.44
CA SER A 76 20.84 -6.18 6.61
C SER A 76 20.73 -7.05 5.34
N GLY A 77 19.94 -6.63 4.34
CA GLY A 77 19.52 -7.46 3.21
C GLY A 77 18.54 -8.57 3.59
N LYS A 78 17.93 -8.49 4.79
CA LYS A 78 17.07 -9.55 5.37
C LYS A 78 15.84 -8.95 6.04
N ALA A 79 14.67 -9.07 5.40
CA ALA A 79 13.42 -8.55 5.96
C ALA A 79 13.04 -9.20 7.31
N GLU A 80 13.45 -10.46 7.58
CA GLU A 80 13.23 -11.17 8.84
C GLU A 80 13.89 -10.50 10.06
N ARG A 81 14.78 -9.56 9.84
CA ARG A 81 15.42 -8.78 10.88
C ARG A 81 14.68 -7.51 11.27
N LEU A 82 13.62 -7.19 10.50
CA LEU A 82 12.72 -6.10 10.81
C LEU A 82 11.76 -6.49 11.93
N THR A 83 11.54 -5.58 12.85
CA THR A 83 10.54 -5.69 13.93
C THR A 83 9.76 -4.39 14.05
N LEU A 84 8.48 -4.50 14.40
CA LEU A 84 7.61 -3.34 14.65
C LEU A 84 6.84 -3.55 15.95
N ASP A 85 7.19 -2.77 16.97
CA ASP A 85 6.40 -2.66 18.20
C ASP A 85 5.34 -1.58 18.00
N ALA A 86 4.12 -1.97 17.65
CA ALA A 86 3.03 -1.09 17.27
C ALA A 86 2.34 -0.41 18.49
N ARG A 87 3.10 0.05 19.46
CA ARG A 87 2.67 0.85 20.62
C ARG A 87 3.31 2.23 20.57
N ALA A 88 2.67 3.26 21.12
CA ALA A 88 3.31 4.56 21.27
C ALA A 88 4.64 4.42 22.04
N GLY A 89 5.72 4.96 21.47
CA GLY A 89 7.10 4.77 21.92
C GLY A 89 7.78 3.49 21.41
N GLY A 90 7.06 2.59 20.74
CA GLY A 90 7.61 1.38 20.15
C GLY A 90 8.45 1.67 18.91
N CYS A 91 9.35 0.75 18.57
CA CYS A 91 10.32 0.89 17.50
C CYS A 91 9.91 0.12 16.25
N PHE A 92 10.05 0.74 15.08
CA PHE A 92 10.27 0.06 13.83
C PHE A 92 11.77 -0.07 13.64
N CYS A 93 12.31 -1.24 13.94
CA CYS A 93 13.73 -1.48 14.08
C CYS A 93 14.22 -2.62 13.20
N GLU A 94 15.50 -2.60 12.90
CA GLU A 94 16.21 -3.68 12.21
C GLU A 94 17.46 -4.07 13.01
N SER A 95 17.66 -5.39 13.20
CA SER A 95 18.87 -5.93 13.78
C SER A 95 19.88 -6.33 12.69
N MET A 96 21.17 -6.16 12.98
CA MET A 96 22.25 -6.51 12.06
C MET A 96 23.28 -7.41 12.75
N ASP A 97 24.21 -7.99 11.96
CA ASP A 97 25.28 -8.82 12.49
C ASP A 97 26.21 -8.00 13.40
N GLY A 98 26.84 -8.67 14.36
CA GLY A 98 27.77 -8.01 15.29
C GLY A 98 27.12 -7.12 16.35
N GLY A 99 25.78 -7.17 16.50
CA GLY A 99 25.04 -6.36 17.48
C GLY A 99 24.71 -4.94 17.01
N ALA A 100 24.97 -4.61 15.76
CA ALA A 100 24.52 -3.36 15.16
C ALA A 100 23.00 -3.36 14.99
N SER A 101 22.38 -2.18 14.92
CA SER A 101 20.94 -2.03 14.74
C SER A 101 20.60 -0.69 14.08
N VAL A 102 19.44 -0.64 13.45
CA VAL A 102 18.85 0.58 12.88
C VAL A 102 17.49 0.82 13.50
N SER A 103 17.22 2.05 13.91
CA SER A 103 15.87 2.52 14.20
C SER A 103 15.31 3.21 12.96
N HIS A 104 14.40 2.55 12.26
CA HIS A 104 13.73 3.13 11.09
C HIS A 104 12.69 4.17 11.50
N GLY A 105 12.14 4.08 12.72
CA GLY A 105 11.21 5.04 13.24
C GLY A 105 10.65 4.67 14.61
N THR A 106 10.01 5.65 15.23
CA THR A 106 9.31 5.47 16.51
C THR A 106 7.81 5.65 16.29
N VAL A 107 7.00 4.73 16.79
CA VAL A 107 5.55 4.85 16.79
C VAL A 107 5.13 6.00 17.71
N ILE A 108 4.39 6.97 17.17
CA ILE A 108 3.88 8.13 17.92
C ILE A 108 2.36 8.10 18.09
N TYR A 109 1.67 7.24 17.35
CA TYR A 109 0.23 6.98 17.50
C TYR A 109 -0.10 5.58 17.02
N ALA A 110 -0.89 4.85 17.79
CA ALA A 110 -1.36 3.51 17.44
C ALA A 110 -2.83 3.34 17.88
N ASP A 111 -3.70 3.12 16.91
CA ASP A 111 -5.13 2.82 17.08
C ASP A 111 -5.44 1.59 16.21
N PRO A 112 -5.47 0.38 16.81
CA PRO A 112 -5.61 -0.87 16.06
C PRO A 112 -6.84 -0.89 15.16
N GLY A 113 -6.61 -1.14 13.88
CA GLY A 113 -7.64 -1.16 12.84
C GLY A 113 -8.06 0.21 12.31
N GLN A 114 -7.48 1.30 12.81
CA GLN A 114 -7.77 2.65 12.33
C GLN A 114 -6.53 3.39 11.85
N MET A 115 -5.47 3.43 12.68
CA MET A 115 -4.28 4.20 12.33
C MET A 115 -3.02 3.70 13.04
N LEU A 116 -1.91 3.71 12.31
CA LEU A 116 -0.56 3.66 12.84
C LEU A 116 0.20 4.90 12.34
N ARG A 117 0.94 5.59 13.22
CA ARG A 117 1.77 6.72 12.83
C ARG A 117 3.15 6.63 13.48
N LEU A 118 4.16 6.87 12.66
CA LEU A 118 5.57 6.87 13.06
C LEU A 118 6.20 8.24 12.82
N SER A 119 7.10 8.63 13.72
CA SER A 119 8.12 9.64 13.45
C SER A 119 9.32 8.91 12.84
N THR A 120 9.72 9.29 11.63
CA THR A 120 10.72 8.53 10.87
C THR A 120 11.40 9.33 9.78
N ALA A 121 12.67 9.04 9.52
CA ALA A 121 13.39 9.37 8.29
C ALA A 121 13.87 8.04 7.70
N LEU A 122 13.27 7.56 6.60
CA LEU A 122 13.56 6.25 6.03
C LEU A 122 14.76 6.26 5.08
N GLY A 123 15.54 5.17 5.11
CA GLY A 123 16.65 4.96 4.19
C GLY A 123 17.65 6.11 4.19
N PRO A 124 18.04 6.68 3.03
CA PRO A 124 19.03 7.73 2.94
C PRO A 124 18.62 9.03 3.65
N LEU A 125 17.33 9.21 3.94
CA LEU A 125 16.85 10.36 4.71
C LEU A 125 17.39 10.39 6.14
N GLN A 126 17.83 9.25 6.69
CA GLN A 126 18.39 9.18 8.05
C GLN A 126 19.72 9.94 8.20
N GLU A 127 20.48 10.10 7.12
CA GLU A 127 21.74 10.83 7.11
C GLU A 127 21.55 12.33 6.95
N MET A 128 20.32 12.77 6.65
CA MET A 128 19.96 14.16 6.44
C MET A 128 19.34 14.77 7.69
N ALA A 129 19.44 16.07 7.86
CA ALA A 129 18.78 16.80 8.94
C ALA A 129 17.30 17.03 8.61
N VAL A 130 16.56 15.92 8.41
CA VAL A 130 15.13 15.92 8.08
C VAL A 130 14.32 15.18 9.13
N VAL A 131 13.06 15.55 9.24
CA VAL A 131 12.06 14.84 10.05
C VAL A 131 10.91 14.40 9.16
N GLY A 132 10.32 13.25 9.47
CA GLY A 132 9.18 12.75 8.72
C GLY A 132 8.08 12.18 9.61
N THR A 133 6.87 12.18 9.08
CA THR A 133 5.70 11.53 9.68
C THR A 133 5.11 10.57 8.67
N LEU A 134 5.21 9.27 8.97
CA LEU A 134 4.63 8.18 8.18
C LEU A 134 3.35 7.71 8.86
N SER A 135 2.23 7.75 8.17
CA SER A 135 0.92 7.33 8.69
C SER A 135 0.30 6.28 7.79
N PHE A 136 -0.28 5.25 8.39
CA PHE A 136 -1.14 4.26 7.75
C PHE A 136 -2.54 4.41 8.31
N ALA A 137 -3.51 4.77 7.48
CA ALA A 137 -4.92 4.84 7.83
C ALA A 137 -5.68 3.67 7.20
N PHE A 138 -6.61 3.08 7.95
CA PHE A 138 -7.39 1.92 7.53
C PHE A 138 -8.87 2.28 7.54
N ALA A 139 -9.51 2.32 6.39
CA ALA A 139 -10.92 2.58 6.26
C ALA A 139 -11.67 1.31 5.79
N PRO A 140 -12.83 0.98 6.37
CA PRO A 140 -13.61 -0.17 5.94
C PRO A 140 -14.18 0.07 4.53
N ARG A 141 -14.27 -1.02 3.73
CA ARG A 141 -14.97 -1.09 2.45
C ARG A 141 -15.92 -2.27 2.46
N GLU A 142 -16.83 -2.34 1.48
CA GLU A 142 -17.76 -3.45 1.32
C GLU A 142 -17.06 -4.81 1.25
N ALA A 143 -15.91 -4.88 0.58
CA ALA A 143 -15.11 -6.09 0.43
C ALA A 143 -13.68 -5.87 0.97
N GLY A 144 -13.54 -5.58 2.29
CA GLY A 144 -12.23 -5.46 2.92
C GLY A 144 -11.90 -4.07 3.45
N SER A 145 -10.72 -3.54 3.13
CA SER A 145 -10.23 -2.24 3.60
C SER A 145 -9.55 -1.45 2.50
N HIS A 146 -9.68 -0.15 2.59
CA HIS A 146 -8.83 0.83 1.92
C HIS A 146 -7.73 1.27 2.88
N VAL A 147 -6.47 1.14 2.47
CA VAL A 147 -5.31 1.50 3.28
C VAL A 147 -4.57 2.65 2.59
N THR A 148 -4.47 3.77 3.30
CA THR A 148 -3.77 4.97 2.83
C THR A 148 -2.48 5.14 3.62
N LEU A 149 -1.34 5.09 2.94
CA LEU A 149 -0.06 5.53 3.46
C LEU A 149 0.12 7.02 3.11
N THR A 150 0.43 7.83 4.11
CA THR A 150 0.86 9.23 3.91
C THR A 150 2.23 9.42 4.54
N TYR A 151 3.19 9.89 3.76
CA TYR A 151 4.53 10.24 4.27
C TYR A 151 4.83 11.69 3.99
N ARG A 152 5.09 12.46 5.04
CA ARG A 152 5.50 13.86 4.99
C ARG A 152 6.90 13.98 5.54
N VAL A 153 7.80 14.60 4.77
CA VAL A 153 9.19 14.83 5.15
C VAL A 153 9.50 16.31 4.98
N PHE A 154 10.21 16.89 5.95
CA PHE A 154 10.64 18.28 5.92
C PHE A 154 11.99 18.43 6.62
N GLY A 155 12.84 19.35 6.13
CA GLY A 155 14.13 19.69 6.75
C GLY A 155 15.18 20.11 5.77
N ALA A 156 16.45 19.96 6.15
CA ALA A 156 17.61 20.32 5.34
C ALA A 156 18.07 19.11 4.54
N PHE A 157 17.75 19.11 3.25
CA PHE A 157 18.18 18.07 2.32
C PHE A 157 19.59 18.36 1.83
N THR A 158 20.44 17.33 1.73
CA THR A 158 21.78 17.39 1.12
C THR A 158 21.76 17.10 -0.37
N GLU A 159 20.62 16.64 -0.88
CA GLU A 159 20.35 16.32 -2.28
C GLU A 159 19.07 17.01 -2.76
N ASP A 160 18.74 16.88 -4.04
CA ASP A 160 17.49 17.41 -4.60
C ASP A 160 16.27 16.68 -4.00
N ALA A 161 15.54 17.36 -3.11
CA ALA A 161 14.36 16.83 -2.46
C ALA A 161 13.26 16.41 -3.45
N VAL A 162 13.16 17.08 -4.61
CA VAL A 162 12.18 16.74 -5.66
C VAL A 162 12.55 15.44 -6.36
N ALA A 163 13.82 15.22 -6.65
CA ALA A 163 14.29 13.96 -7.22
C ALA A 163 14.15 12.83 -6.19
N LEU A 164 14.54 13.09 -4.94
CA LEU A 164 14.45 12.12 -3.85
C LEU A 164 13.02 11.70 -3.55
N SER A 165 12.06 12.63 -3.61
CA SER A 165 10.64 12.31 -3.40
C SER A 165 10.12 11.24 -4.36
N LYS A 166 10.57 11.24 -5.63
CA LYS A 166 10.17 10.24 -6.63
C LYS A 166 10.76 8.86 -6.35
N LEU A 167 12.00 8.82 -5.84
CA LEU A 167 12.63 7.55 -5.43
C LEU A 167 11.94 6.96 -4.21
N VAL A 168 11.64 7.78 -3.20
CA VAL A 168 10.92 7.35 -1.99
C VAL A 168 9.50 6.89 -2.35
N ASP A 169 8.81 7.59 -3.25
CA ASP A 169 7.49 7.19 -3.76
C ASP A 169 7.55 5.82 -4.42
N SER A 170 8.51 5.59 -5.33
CA SER A 170 8.67 4.30 -6.01
C SER A 170 8.89 3.16 -5.03
N VAL A 171 9.77 3.34 -4.03
CA VAL A 171 10.06 2.32 -3.01
C VAL A 171 8.83 2.04 -2.17
N LEU A 172 8.16 3.06 -1.63
CA LEU A 172 7.01 2.87 -0.75
C LEU A 172 5.79 2.31 -1.51
N THR A 173 5.60 2.69 -2.78
CA THR A 173 4.57 2.09 -3.64
C THR A 173 4.81 0.60 -3.84
N GLN A 174 6.07 0.19 -4.07
CA GLN A 174 6.43 -1.23 -4.13
C GLN A 174 6.12 -1.95 -2.80
N GLN A 175 6.50 -1.35 -1.65
CA GLN A 175 6.21 -1.95 -0.34
C GLN A 175 4.70 -2.11 -0.10
N MET A 176 3.90 -1.10 -0.43
CA MET A 176 2.44 -1.17 -0.27
C MET A 176 1.80 -2.18 -1.23
N GLY A 177 2.32 -2.33 -2.44
CA GLY A 177 1.91 -3.39 -3.36
C GLY A 177 2.20 -4.80 -2.81
N ARG A 178 3.39 -5.01 -2.22
CA ARG A 178 3.76 -6.27 -1.55
C ARG A 178 2.89 -6.55 -0.32
N PHE A 179 2.60 -5.53 0.48
CA PHE A 179 1.67 -5.63 1.60
C PHE A 179 0.27 -6.06 1.13
N ALA A 180 -0.27 -5.41 0.09
CA ALA A 180 -1.57 -5.77 -0.46
C ALA A 180 -1.59 -7.23 -0.99
N ALA A 181 -0.55 -7.65 -1.71
CA ALA A 181 -0.41 -9.02 -2.18
C ALA A 181 -0.33 -10.04 -1.02
N HIS A 182 0.42 -9.73 0.05
CA HIS A 182 0.52 -10.56 1.25
C HIS A 182 -0.82 -10.75 1.94
N VAL A 183 -1.57 -9.66 2.14
CA VAL A 183 -2.89 -9.70 2.79
C VAL A 183 -3.90 -10.47 1.93
N ASN A 184 -3.90 -10.22 0.61
CA ASN A 184 -4.84 -10.83 -0.34
C ASN A 184 -4.56 -12.31 -0.63
N GLY A 185 -3.33 -12.78 -0.41
CA GLY A 185 -2.92 -14.18 -0.61
C GLY A 185 -3.13 -15.09 0.61
N LYS A 186 -3.80 -14.61 1.66
CA LYS A 186 -4.10 -15.36 2.91
C LYS A 186 -5.52 -15.94 2.95
N ASP A 187 -6.18 -16.09 1.79
CA ASP A 187 -7.52 -16.73 1.67
C ASP A 187 -7.46 -18.22 1.98
#